data_95adf8808a62729b65d0c500783c5108
#
_entry.id   95adf8808a62729b65d0c500783c5108
#
_cell.length_a   1.000
_cell.length_b   1.000
_cell.length_c   1.000
_cell.angle_alpha   90.00
_cell.angle_beta   90.00
_cell.angle_gamma   90.00
#
_symmetry.space_group_name_H-M   'P 1'
#
loop_
_entity.id
_entity.type
_entity.pdbx_description
1 polymer ?
#
loop_
_entity_poly.entity_id
_entity_poly.type
_entity_poly.pdbx_seq_one_letter_code
_entity_poly.pdbx_strand_id
1 'polypeptide(L)'
;MYFWFESLLTAFSVTKALMNQLTEGVSYCHSLFFATEAAEQLASHLIQSTNHKMARAFFTSSGSEAVEAALKMARQYHLEKNPPEPQRIHFIGRKQSYHGTTLGALGAGGHRARRAIYEPMLSDNSTFVSPCFAYRGKAWPEESDSAYVSRLEEEIEAEFQRVGPGKVAAFIAEPVVGAALGCVPSVAGYFEAVRRICNKHGALLILDEIMCGSGRVGPRPSARYPKPLHAWQDPSVGIVPDLMTMGKGLGGGFQPIAAMLANNRVVEVLSKGTGSFSHGQTYQAHPLACRAALEVQRIIQEDDLVSNVRAQGKLLGRLLQDKLSKHPHVGNIRGQGLFWGIEFVEDKETGSPFDPARNVAMEIHELGELHWWNVWRLFSTIIFLDRSMC
;
A
#
# COMPACT_ATOMS: atom_id res chain seq x y z
N MET A 1 4.12 6.22 -14.16
CA MET A 1 3.16 5.65 -15.10
C MET A 1 3.01 4.15 -14.83
N TYR A 2 1.82 3.67 -14.53
CA TYR A 2 1.60 2.33 -13.99
C TYR A 2 0.97 1.49 -15.09
N PHE A 3 1.78 0.76 -15.85
CA PHE A 3 1.26 -0.23 -16.78
C PHE A 3 1.36 -1.63 -16.16
N TRP A 4 0.23 -2.21 -15.82
CA TRP A 4 0.05 -3.64 -15.75
C TRP A 4 0.03 -4.16 -17.19
N PHE A 5 0.53 -5.36 -17.37
CA PHE A 5 0.54 -6.06 -18.65
C PHE A 5 -0.75 -5.82 -19.45
N GLU A 6 -0.67 -4.98 -20.45
CA GLU A 6 -1.58 -5.10 -21.57
C GLU A 6 -1.03 -6.18 -22.51
N SER A 7 -1.30 -7.45 -22.19
CA SER A 7 -1.47 -8.35 -23.31
C SER A 7 -2.70 -7.85 -24.06
N LEU A 8 -2.70 -7.86 -25.39
CA LEU A 8 -3.87 -7.52 -26.22
C LEU A 8 -5.14 -8.27 -25.73
N LEU A 9 -4.98 -9.49 -25.23
CA LEU A 9 -6.05 -10.32 -24.66
C LEU A 9 -6.61 -9.75 -23.33
N THR A 10 -5.76 -9.27 -22.42
CA THR A 10 -6.21 -8.67 -21.16
C THR A 10 -6.98 -7.37 -21.38
N ALA A 11 -6.46 -6.51 -22.26
CA ALA A 11 -7.14 -5.27 -22.64
C ALA A 11 -8.49 -5.57 -23.31
N PHE A 12 -8.57 -6.60 -24.16
CA PHE A 12 -9.80 -6.99 -24.80
C PHE A 12 -10.87 -7.50 -23.82
N SER A 13 -10.51 -8.36 -22.85
CA SER A 13 -11.44 -8.89 -21.86
C SER A 13 -12.01 -7.80 -20.97
N VAL A 14 -11.17 -6.90 -20.46
CA VAL A 14 -11.64 -5.76 -19.63
C VAL A 14 -12.51 -4.82 -20.46
N THR A 15 -12.12 -4.49 -21.69
CA THR A 15 -12.91 -3.63 -22.59
C THR A 15 -14.27 -4.26 -22.89
N LYS A 16 -14.33 -5.56 -23.17
CA LYS A 16 -15.60 -6.28 -23.37
C LYS A 16 -16.49 -6.24 -22.13
N ALA A 17 -15.91 -6.46 -20.94
CA ALA A 17 -16.64 -6.37 -19.67
C ALA A 17 -17.23 -4.97 -19.44
N LEU A 18 -16.47 -3.92 -19.75
CA LEU A 18 -16.93 -2.54 -19.68
C LEU A 18 -18.04 -2.25 -20.69
N MET A 19 -17.90 -2.70 -21.95
CA MET A 19 -18.94 -2.54 -22.97
C MET A 19 -20.24 -3.22 -22.57
N ASN A 20 -20.17 -4.46 -22.07
CA ASN A 20 -21.36 -5.17 -21.58
C ASN A 20 -22.01 -4.44 -20.40
N GLN A 21 -21.22 -3.89 -19.48
CA GLN A 21 -21.74 -3.11 -18.34
C GLN A 21 -22.47 -1.84 -18.81
N LEU A 22 -22.02 -1.22 -19.91
CA LEU A 22 -22.65 -0.01 -20.47
C LEU A 22 -23.90 -0.32 -21.27
N THR A 23 -23.94 -1.44 -22.01
CA THR A 23 -25.01 -1.75 -22.96
C THR A 23 -26.13 -2.59 -22.35
N GLU A 24 -25.79 -3.48 -21.42
CA GLU A 24 -26.72 -4.46 -20.83
C GLU A 24 -26.89 -4.28 -19.32
N GLY A 25 -25.94 -3.59 -18.66
CA GLY A 25 -25.92 -3.39 -17.22
C GLY A 25 -26.36 -1.99 -16.77
N VAL A 26 -26.20 -1.74 -15.48
CA VAL A 26 -26.41 -0.42 -14.90
C VAL A 26 -25.14 0.42 -15.07
N SER A 27 -25.20 1.49 -15.86
CA SER A 27 -24.06 2.37 -16.10
C SER A 27 -23.70 3.25 -14.90
N TYR A 28 -24.70 3.71 -14.15
CA TYR A 28 -24.55 4.45 -12.90
C TYR A 28 -25.76 4.24 -12.00
N CYS A 29 -25.50 4.13 -10.70
CA CYS A 29 -26.50 4.11 -9.65
C CYS A 29 -25.85 4.66 -8.38
N HIS A 30 -26.53 5.57 -7.67
CA HIS A 30 -25.99 6.05 -6.40
C HIS A 30 -26.09 4.96 -5.32
N SER A 31 -25.03 4.81 -4.55
CA SER A 31 -24.87 3.68 -3.62
C SER A 31 -25.49 3.92 -2.23
N LEU A 32 -26.19 5.04 -2.02
CA LEU A 32 -26.79 5.34 -0.71
C LEU A 32 -27.95 4.38 -0.38
N PHE A 33 -28.75 4.02 -1.38
CA PHE A 33 -29.92 3.13 -1.21
C PHE A 33 -29.90 1.91 -2.13
N PHE A 34 -28.93 1.83 -3.04
CA PHE A 34 -28.88 0.79 -4.04
C PHE A 34 -27.52 0.10 -4.03
N ALA A 35 -27.51 -1.20 -4.24
CA ALA A 35 -26.32 -1.98 -4.54
C ALA A 35 -26.34 -2.37 -6.02
N THR A 36 -25.16 -2.55 -6.61
CA THR A 36 -25.03 -3.04 -7.98
C THR A 36 -24.31 -4.38 -7.97
N GLU A 37 -24.70 -5.26 -8.90
CA GLU A 37 -24.10 -6.58 -9.02
C GLU A 37 -22.57 -6.51 -9.18
N ALA A 38 -22.07 -5.55 -9.98
CA ALA A 38 -20.64 -5.35 -10.18
C ALA A 38 -19.87 -5.04 -8.87
N ALA A 39 -20.46 -4.20 -7.99
CA ALA A 39 -19.88 -3.85 -6.71
C ALA A 39 -19.90 -5.04 -5.73
N GLU A 40 -21.02 -5.76 -5.65
CA GLU A 40 -21.16 -6.93 -4.78
C GLU A 40 -20.24 -8.09 -5.21
N GLN A 41 -20.11 -8.34 -6.51
CA GLN A 41 -19.21 -9.35 -7.04
C GLN A 41 -17.75 -9.01 -6.76
N LEU A 42 -17.34 -7.74 -6.96
CA LEU A 42 -15.99 -7.30 -6.63
C LEU A 42 -15.72 -7.40 -5.12
N ALA A 43 -16.66 -6.98 -4.28
CA ALA A 43 -16.53 -7.10 -2.83
C ALA A 43 -16.34 -8.56 -2.40
N SER A 44 -17.17 -9.46 -2.93
CA SER A 44 -17.09 -10.90 -2.66
C SER A 44 -15.74 -11.47 -3.10
N HIS A 45 -15.28 -11.12 -4.30
CA HIS A 45 -13.97 -11.57 -4.82
C HIS A 45 -12.82 -11.11 -3.93
N LEU A 46 -12.80 -9.83 -3.51
CA LEU A 46 -11.77 -9.30 -2.64
C LEU A 46 -11.80 -9.92 -1.23
N ILE A 47 -12.97 -10.15 -0.66
CA ILE A 47 -13.10 -10.81 0.64
C ILE A 47 -12.57 -12.25 0.55
N GLN A 48 -12.93 -13.00 -0.50
CA GLN A 48 -12.43 -14.36 -0.74
C GLN A 48 -10.91 -14.38 -0.88
N SER A 49 -10.30 -13.44 -1.60
CA SER A 49 -8.84 -13.36 -1.77
C SER A 49 -8.07 -13.14 -0.47
N THR A 50 -8.75 -12.66 0.58
CA THR A 50 -8.20 -12.54 1.94
C THR A 50 -8.39 -13.81 2.80
N ASN A 51 -8.88 -14.89 2.25
CA ASN A 51 -9.36 -16.07 3.02
C ASN A 51 -10.36 -15.64 4.11
N HIS A 52 -11.28 -14.73 3.78
CA HIS A 52 -12.31 -14.19 4.69
C HIS A 52 -11.73 -13.54 5.96
N LYS A 53 -10.50 -13.01 5.93
CA LYS A 53 -9.93 -12.22 7.02
C LYS A 53 -10.45 -10.78 7.01
N MET A 54 -10.83 -10.27 5.82
CA MET A 54 -11.64 -9.07 5.68
C MET A 54 -13.12 -9.47 5.53
N ALA A 55 -14.02 -8.55 5.90
CA ALA A 55 -15.45 -8.82 5.96
C ALA A 55 -16.30 -7.86 5.13
N ARG A 56 -15.80 -6.65 4.87
CA ARG A 56 -16.48 -5.62 4.08
C ARG A 56 -15.48 -4.85 3.23
N ALA A 57 -15.95 -4.38 2.08
CA ALA A 57 -15.21 -3.49 1.18
C ALA A 57 -16.01 -2.19 0.98
N PHE A 58 -15.30 -1.07 0.96
CA PHE A 58 -15.81 0.25 0.62
C PHE A 58 -15.00 0.78 -0.57
N PHE A 59 -15.67 1.01 -1.70
CA PHE A 59 -15.02 1.41 -2.95
C PHE A 59 -15.01 2.92 -3.12
N THR A 60 -13.87 3.45 -3.55
CA THR A 60 -13.63 4.87 -3.81
C THR A 60 -12.99 5.05 -5.18
N SER A 61 -12.80 6.30 -5.63
CA SER A 61 -12.23 6.57 -6.94
C SER A 61 -10.70 6.73 -6.93
N SER A 62 -10.10 6.91 -5.76
CA SER A 62 -8.64 7.07 -5.62
C SER A 62 -8.09 6.48 -4.33
N GLY A 63 -6.78 6.18 -4.33
CA GLY A 63 -6.08 5.70 -3.13
C GLY A 63 -6.12 6.70 -1.98
N SER A 64 -6.02 8.01 -2.25
CA SER A 64 -6.15 9.04 -1.22
C SER A 64 -7.49 8.99 -0.51
N GLU A 65 -8.59 8.79 -1.27
CA GLU A 65 -9.93 8.63 -0.70
C GLU A 65 -10.09 7.32 0.08
N ALA A 66 -9.45 6.24 -0.37
CA ALA A 66 -9.44 4.99 0.38
C ALA A 66 -8.74 5.14 1.74
N VAL A 67 -7.64 5.91 1.80
CA VAL A 67 -6.97 6.25 3.06
C VAL A 67 -7.84 7.15 3.93
N GLU A 68 -8.47 8.19 3.38
CA GLU A 68 -9.45 9.02 4.12
C GLU A 68 -10.55 8.14 4.74
N ALA A 69 -11.09 7.20 3.97
CA ALA A 69 -12.08 6.24 4.47
C ALA A 69 -11.52 5.40 5.61
N ALA A 70 -10.28 4.92 5.52
CA ALA A 70 -9.65 4.11 6.58
C ALA A 70 -9.43 4.91 7.86
N LEU A 71 -8.97 6.16 7.77
CA LEU A 71 -8.79 7.05 8.94
C LEU A 71 -10.14 7.34 9.62
N LYS A 72 -11.18 7.67 8.83
CA LYS A 72 -12.52 7.91 9.34
C LYS A 72 -13.16 6.64 9.93
N MET A 73 -12.96 5.49 9.31
CA MET A 73 -13.41 4.19 9.83
C MET A 73 -12.76 3.89 11.19
N ALA A 74 -11.46 4.12 11.32
CA ALA A 74 -10.76 3.94 12.59
C ALA A 74 -11.31 4.86 13.68
N ARG A 75 -11.61 6.11 13.34
CA ARG A 75 -12.23 7.05 14.27
C ARG A 75 -13.64 6.58 14.69
N GLN A 76 -14.49 6.23 13.74
CA GLN A 76 -15.86 5.79 14.01
C GLN A 76 -15.88 4.49 14.82
N TYR A 77 -15.01 3.52 14.51
CA TYR A 77 -14.86 2.31 15.30
C TYR A 77 -14.67 2.60 16.79
N HIS A 78 -13.79 3.54 17.14
CA HIS A 78 -13.54 3.87 18.55
C HIS A 78 -14.71 4.61 19.22
N LEU A 79 -15.49 5.36 18.47
CA LEU A 79 -16.70 6.02 18.99
C LEU A 79 -17.84 5.03 19.24
N GLU A 80 -17.94 3.99 18.41
CA GLU A 80 -19.03 3.00 18.50
C GLU A 80 -18.70 1.80 19.38
N LYS A 81 -17.50 1.73 19.93
CA LYS A 81 -17.17 0.74 20.98
C LYS A 81 -18.04 0.94 22.22
N ASN A 82 -18.19 -0.13 22.98
CA ASN A 82 -18.83 -0.05 24.29
C ASN A 82 -17.82 -0.52 25.37
N PRO A 83 -17.33 0.37 26.27
CA PRO A 83 -17.59 1.82 26.27
C PRO A 83 -16.93 2.57 25.11
N PRO A 84 -17.49 3.75 24.69
CA PRO A 84 -16.92 4.58 23.67
C PRO A 84 -15.56 5.17 24.09
N GLU A 85 -14.66 5.36 23.10
CA GLU A 85 -13.31 5.93 23.30
C GLU A 85 -13.14 7.24 22.49
N PRO A 86 -13.84 8.34 22.86
CA PRO A 86 -13.85 9.58 22.07
C PRO A 86 -12.50 10.30 21.99
N GLN A 87 -11.56 10.00 22.89
CA GLN A 87 -10.21 10.58 22.89
C GLN A 87 -9.28 9.97 21.83
N ARG A 88 -9.65 8.86 21.18
CA ARG A 88 -8.85 8.24 20.13
C ARG A 88 -9.00 8.97 18.80
N ILE A 89 -8.12 9.94 18.58
CA ILE A 89 -8.09 10.80 17.40
C ILE A 89 -6.71 10.83 16.73
N HIS A 90 -5.68 10.26 17.38
CA HIS A 90 -4.31 10.35 16.93
C HIS A 90 -3.92 9.16 16.05
N PHE A 91 -3.14 9.44 15.01
CA PHE A 91 -2.58 8.43 14.11
C PHE A 91 -1.06 8.41 14.23
N ILE A 92 -0.48 7.21 14.21
CA ILE A 92 0.97 7.06 14.13
C ILE A 92 1.30 6.45 12.77
N GLY A 93 2.12 7.15 11.99
CA GLY A 93 2.68 6.70 10.73
C GLY A 93 4.19 6.54 10.81
N ARG A 94 4.82 6.35 9.65
CA ARG A 94 6.29 6.31 9.55
C ARG A 94 6.80 7.56 8.87
N LYS A 95 7.95 8.06 9.30
CA LYS A 95 8.73 9.01 8.50
C LYS A 95 8.96 8.40 7.12
N GLN A 96 8.98 9.24 6.08
CA GLN A 96 9.17 8.79 4.70
C GLN A 96 8.16 7.71 4.27
N SER A 97 6.87 7.90 4.59
CA SER A 97 5.75 7.12 4.07
C SER A 97 4.87 7.97 3.17
N TYR A 98 4.11 7.32 2.28
CA TYR A 98 3.20 8.01 1.36
C TYR A 98 1.83 7.34 1.36
N HIS A 99 0.81 8.07 1.81
CA HIS A 99 -0.55 7.55 1.92
C HIS A 99 -1.58 8.30 1.06
N GLY A 100 -1.14 9.32 0.31
CA GLY A 100 -2.01 10.10 -0.57
C GLY A 100 -1.77 11.60 -0.50
N THR A 101 -2.64 12.37 -1.15
CA THR A 101 -2.51 13.83 -1.34
C THR A 101 -3.75 14.63 -0.92
N THR A 102 -4.83 13.99 -0.47
CA THR A 102 -5.88 14.69 0.28
C THR A 102 -5.34 15.12 1.65
N LEU A 103 -5.91 16.16 2.27
CA LEU A 103 -5.35 16.71 3.50
C LEU A 103 -5.20 15.67 4.62
N GLY A 104 -6.19 14.78 4.82
CA GLY A 104 -6.09 13.73 5.82
C GLY A 104 -5.06 12.66 5.45
N ALA A 105 -5.05 12.17 4.20
CA ALA A 105 -4.08 11.19 3.75
C ALA A 105 -2.64 11.74 3.74
N LEU A 106 -2.46 13.01 3.34
CA LEU A 106 -1.18 13.72 3.41
C LEU A 106 -0.76 13.94 4.87
N GLY A 107 -1.71 14.28 5.75
CA GLY A 107 -1.50 14.43 7.18
C GLY A 107 -1.02 13.15 7.86
N ALA A 108 -1.55 11.99 7.46
CA ALA A 108 -1.16 10.68 7.98
C ALA A 108 0.17 10.16 7.38
N GLY A 109 0.63 10.71 6.26
CA GLY A 109 1.87 10.33 5.58
C GLY A 109 3.07 11.17 6.01
N GLY A 110 4.24 10.54 6.18
CA GLY A 110 5.49 11.20 6.60
C GLY A 110 6.39 11.66 5.43
N HIS A 111 5.85 11.85 4.23
CA HIS A 111 6.63 12.28 3.07
C HIS A 111 6.97 13.77 3.14
N ARG A 112 8.15 14.09 3.67
CA ARG A 112 8.57 15.45 4.03
C ARG A 112 8.38 16.47 2.89
N ALA A 113 8.88 16.18 1.70
CA ALA A 113 8.81 17.12 0.57
C ALA A 113 7.38 17.43 0.11
N ARG A 114 6.49 16.42 0.14
CA ARG A 114 5.08 16.61 -0.25
C ARG A 114 4.27 17.36 0.80
N ARG A 115 4.65 17.25 2.08
CA ARG A 115 4.00 17.95 3.19
C ARG A 115 4.39 19.41 3.27
N ALA A 116 5.65 19.76 2.94
CA ALA A 116 6.29 21.01 3.28
C ALA A 116 5.45 22.27 2.97
N ILE A 117 4.85 22.35 1.77
CA ILE A 117 4.04 23.52 1.38
C ILE A 117 2.63 23.50 1.99
N TYR A 118 2.14 22.36 2.46
CA TYR A 118 0.80 22.19 3.04
C TYR A 118 0.83 22.03 4.56
N GLU A 119 1.99 22.00 5.19
CA GLU A 119 2.14 21.77 6.64
C GLU A 119 1.22 22.68 7.49
N PRO A 120 1.02 23.99 7.17
CA PRO A 120 0.11 24.84 7.94
C PRO A 120 -1.39 24.47 7.83
N MET A 121 -1.76 23.60 6.88
CA MET A 121 -3.14 23.15 6.66
C MET A 121 -3.39 21.75 7.24
N LEU A 122 -2.34 21.03 7.66
CA LEU A 122 -2.45 19.67 8.13
C LEU A 122 -2.85 19.64 9.61
N SER A 123 -3.57 18.61 10.00
CA SER A 123 -3.97 18.42 11.39
C SER A 123 -2.81 17.91 12.23
N ASP A 124 -2.72 18.37 13.49
CA ASP A 124 -1.71 17.96 14.49
C ASP A 124 -1.97 16.57 15.10
N ASN A 125 -2.93 15.82 14.57
CA ASN A 125 -3.31 14.51 15.09
C ASN A 125 -2.54 13.34 14.48
N SER A 126 -1.38 13.60 13.89
CA SER A 126 -0.50 12.56 13.35
C SER A 126 0.95 12.76 13.78
N THR A 127 1.62 11.66 14.14
CA THR A 127 3.05 11.63 14.45
C THR A 127 3.75 10.48 13.70
N PHE A 128 5.10 10.53 13.70
CA PHE A 128 5.86 9.65 12.82
C PHE A 128 7.06 9.04 13.54
N VAL A 129 7.16 7.71 13.46
CA VAL A 129 8.31 6.93 13.92
C VAL A 129 9.26 6.63 12.75
N SER A 130 10.43 6.11 13.05
CA SER A 130 11.41 5.73 12.02
C SER A 130 10.90 4.66 11.07
N PRO A 131 11.26 4.71 9.78
CA PRO A 131 10.88 3.68 8.82
C PRO A 131 11.65 2.38 9.08
N CYS A 132 11.04 1.24 8.76
CA CYS A 132 11.75 -0.04 8.71
C CYS A 132 12.56 -0.12 7.41
N PHE A 133 13.78 0.43 7.41
CA PHE A 133 14.68 0.51 6.27
C PHE A 133 16.10 0.09 6.68
N ALA A 134 16.38 -1.21 6.66
CA ALA A 134 17.62 -1.78 7.20
C ALA A 134 18.91 -1.17 6.61
N TYR A 135 18.94 -0.88 5.30
CA TYR A 135 20.13 -0.28 4.64
C TYR A 135 20.54 1.08 5.24
N ARG A 136 19.59 1.89 5.67
CA ARG A 136 19.83 3.23 6.24
C ARG A 136 19.59 3.31 7.74
N GLY A 137 18.89 2.35 8.30
CA GLY A 137 18.37 2.43 9.66
C GLY A 137 19.10 1.59 10.69
N LYS A 138 19.93 0.62 10.26
CA LYS A 138 20.80 -0.13 11.17
C LYS A 138 21.83 0.80 11.79
N ALA A 139 22.07 0.63 13.10
CA ALA A 139 22.98 1.49 13.86
C ALA A 139 24.45 1.17 13.53
N TRP A 140 24.74 -0.07 13.13
CA TRP A 140 26.04 -0.54 12.65
C TRP A 140 25.83 -1.68 11.64
N PRO A 141 26.80 -1.94 10.75
CA PRO A 141 26.66 -2.93 9.66
C PRO A 141 26.27 -4.34 10.12
N GLU A 142 26.77 -4.78 11.27
CA GLU A 142 26.54 -6.11 11.80
C GLU A 142 25.32 -6.21 12.72
N GLU A 143 24.55 -5.13 12.89
CA GLU A 143 23.30 -5.18 13.65
C GLU A 143 22.38 -6.25 13.06
N SER A 144 21.99 -7.22 13.88
CA SER A 144 21.08 -8.27 13.42
C SER A 144 19.70 -7.69 13.11
N ASP A 145 18.96 -8.34 12.19
CA ASP A 145 17.59 -7.91 11.87
C ASP A 145 16.69 -7.91 13.11
N SER A 146 16.89 -8.88 14.02
CA SER A 146 16.13 -8.94 15.28
C SER A 146 16.45 -7.79 16.22
N ALA A 147 17.72 -7.40 16.37
CA ALA A 147 18.11 -6.24 17.18
C ALA A 147 17.56 -4.94 16.60
N TYR A 148 17.65 -4.79 15.27
CA TYR A 148 17.06 -3.65 14.56
C TYR A 148 15.56 -3.55 14.77
N VAL A 149 14.82 -4.66 14.63
CA VAL A 149 13.38 -4.71 14.87
C VAL A 149 13.04 -4.37 16.32
N SER A 150 13.81 -4.91 17.31
CA SER A 150 13.59 -4.58 18.73
C SER A 150 13.73 -3.08 19.01
N ARG A 151 14.72 -2.44 18.43
CA ARG A 151 14.93 -0.99 18.56
C ARG A 151 13.78 -0.17 17.93
N LEU A 152 13.25 -0.60 16.77
CA LEU A 152 12.07 0.02 16.17
C LEU A 152 10.81 -0.23 17.03
N GLU A 153 10.67 -1.42 17.62
CA GLU A 153 9.57 -1.73 18.54
C GLU A 153 9.59 -0.83 19.76
N GLU A 154 10.77 -0.60 20.36
CA GLU A 154 10.94 0.33 21.49
C GLU A 154 10.58 1.77 21.10
N GLU A 155 11.00 2.24 19.91
CA GLU A 155 10.62 3.58 19.42
C GLU A 155 9.10 3.71 19.23
N ILE A 156 8.45 2.71 18.64
CA ILE A 156 7.00 2.71 18.44
C ILE A 156 6.28 2.71 19.82
N GLU A 157 6.70 1.86 20.75
CA GLU A 157 6.15 1.83 22.09
C GLU A 157 6.30 3.17 22.80
N ALA A 158 7.49 3.78 22.74
CA ALA A 158 7.75 5.10 23.33
C ALA A 158 6.83 6.18 22.71
N GLU A 159 6.56 6.11 21.41
CA GLU A 159 5.67 7.06 20.76
C GLU A 159 4.20 6.88 21.21
N PHE A 160 3.72 5.64 21.37
CA PHE A 160 2.40 5.39 21.95
C PHE A 160 2.28 5.94 23.37
N GLN A 161 3.34 5.80 24.19
CA GLN A 161 3.37 6.37 25.55
C GLN A 161 3.39 7.90 25.50
N ARG A 162 4.19 8.51 24.62
CA ARG A 162 4.29 9.96 24.46
C ARG A 162 2.95 10.60 24.04
N VAL A 163 2.25 10.01 23.10
CA VAL A 163 0.90 10.44 22.69
C VAL A 163 -0.09 10.30 23.85
N GLY A 164 0.08 9.26 24.62
CA GLY A 164 -0.69 8.98 25.82
C GLY A 164 -1.70 7.84 25.68
N PRO A 165 -1.98 7.17 26.78
CA PRO A 165 -2.86 6.00 26.81
C PRO A 165 -4.25 6.29 26.23
N GLY A 166 -4.74 5.41 25.37
CA GLY A 166 -6.07 5.49 24.80
C GLY A 166 -6.29 6.64 23.79
N LYS A 167 -5.26 7.37 23.35
CA LYS A 167 -5.39 8.48 22.39
C LYS A 167 -5.14 8.05 20.94
N VAL A 168 -4.34 7.00 20.71
CA VAL A 168 -4.03 6.52 19.36
C VAL A 168 -5.21 5.74 18.79
N ALA A 169 -5.73 6.18 17.67
CA ALA A 169 -6.80 5.50 16.93
C ALA A 169 -6.22 4.35 16.08
N ALA A 170 -5.15 4.62 15.34
CA ALA A 170 -4.51 3.60 14.50
C ALA A 170 -3.03 3.89 14.26
N PHE A 171 -2.29 2.81 13.95
CA PHE A 171 -1.00 2.85 13.27
C PHE A 171 -1.23 2.58 11.79
N ILE A 172 -0.61 3.38 10.90
CA ILE A 172 -0.72 3.21 9.44
C ILE A 172 0.66 2.97 8.81
N ALA A 173 0.76 1.98 7.91
CA ALA A 173 2.01 1.66 7.22
C ALA A 173 1.79 0.93 5.89
N GLU A 174 2.75 1.09 4.98
CA GLU A 174 2.87 0.28 3.75
C GLU A 174 3.65 -1.01 4.07
N PRO A 175 3.19 -2.22 3.68
CA PRO A 175 3.97 -3.46 3.83
C PRO A 175 5.33 -3.41 3.12
N VAL A 176 5.35 -2.86 1.91
CA VAL A 176 6.55 -2.48 1.16
C VAL A 176 6.43 -1.02 0.82
N VAL A 177 7.34 -0.19 1.34
CA VAL A 177 7.29 1.27 1.13
C VAL A 177 7.58 1.58 -0.33
N GLY A 178 6.63 2.24 -0.99
CA GLY A 178 6.76 2.57 -2.41
C GLY A 178 7.43 3.91 -2.66
N ALA A 179 6.60 4.93 -2.91
CA ALA A 179 7.01 6.23 -3.44
C ALA A 179 7.96 7.04 -2.55
N ALA A 180 7.95 6.80 -1.24
CA ALA A 180 8.72 7.62 -0.30
C ALA A 180 10.14 7.12 -0.07
N LEU A 181 10.40 5.81 -0.24
CA LEU A 181 11.70 5.19 0.02
C LEU A 181 12.22 4.31 -1.12
N GLY A 182 11.45 4.17 -2.22
CA GLY A 182 11.88 3.35 -3.36
C GLY A 182 11.89 1.86 -3.05
N CYS A 183 10.71 1.26 -2.93
CA CYS A 183 10.46 -0.18 -2.87
C CYS A 183 11.15 -0.91 -1.71
N VAL A 184 11.06 -0.37 -0.49
CA VAL A 184 11.67 -0.97 0.72
C VAL A 184 10.76 -2.02 1.35
N PRO A 185 11.10 -3.32 1.30
CA PRO A 185 10.41 -4.35 2.06
C PRO A 185 10.69 -4.18 3.57
N SER A 186 9.71 -4.55 4.41
CA SER A 186 9.94 -4.63 5.84
C SER A 186 10.87 -5.79 6.20
N VAL A 187 11.63 -5.61 7.27
CA VAL A 187 12.40 -6.70 7.89
C VAL A 187 11.43 -7.68 8.58
N ALA A 188 11.73 -8.97 8.52
CA ALA A 188 10.94 -9.99 9.20
C ALA A 188 10.82 -9.71 10.71
N GLY A 189 9.62 -9.89 11.28
CA GLY A 189 9.33 -9.58 12.68
C GLY A 189 8.83 -8.16 12.93
N TYR A 190 9.03 -7.21 12.00
CA TYR A 190 8.61 -5.83 12.19
C TYR A 190 7.08 -5.68 12.33
N PHE A 191 6.31 -6.26 11.44
CA PHE A 191 4.84 -6.13 11.50
C PHE A 191 4.23 -6.94 12.64
N GLU A 192 4.86 -8.03 13.07
CA GLU A 192 4.48 -8.73 14.29
C GLU A 192 4.68 -7.84 15.53
N ALA A 193 5.80 -7.08 15.59
CA ALA A 193 6.07 -6.11 16.65
C ALA A 193 5.01 -4.99 16.65
N VAL A 194 4.75 -4.38 15.48
CA VAL A 194 3.70 -3.36 15.32
C VAL A 194 2.34 -3.90 15.76
N ARG A 195 1.98 -5.12 15.37
CA ARG A 195 0.70 -5.74 15.75
C ARG A 195 0.59 -5.96 17.25
N ARG A 196 1.68 -6.40 17.91
CA ARG A 196 1.72 -6.54 19.39
C ARG A 196 1.44 -5.21 20.08
N ILE A 197 2.11 -4.14 19.65
CA ILE A 197 1.92 -2.81 20.23
C ILE A 197 0.50 -2.30 19.99
N CYS A 198 -0.01 -2.39 18.77
CA CYS A 198 -1.40 -2.00 18.48
C CYS A 198 -2.40 -2.75 19.36
N ASN A 199 -2.21 -4.06 19.55
CA ASN A 199 -3.06 -4.87 20.43
C ASN A 199 -2.95 -4.44 21.90
N LYS A 200 -1.73 -4.21 22.40
CA LYS A 200 -1.46 -3.76 23.77
C LYS A 200 -2.16 -2.45 24.09
N HIS A 201 -2.13 -1.50 23.16
CA HIS A 201 -2.71 -0.16 23.33
C HIS A 201 -4.16 -0.05 22.82
N GLY A 202 -4.74 -1.11 22.26
CA GLY A 202 -6.11 -1.12 21.73
C GLY A 202 -6.30 -0.27 20.45
N ALA A 203 -5.23 0.09 19.75
CA ALA A 203 -5.26 0.81 18.50
C ALA A 203 -5.53 -0.15 17.31
N LEU A 204 -6.04 0.37 16.21
CA LEU A 204 -6.17 -0.38 14.96
C LEU A 204 -4.84 -0.36 14.18
N LEU A 205 -4.65 -1.37 13.32
CA LEU A 205 -3.58 -1.42 12.35
C LEU A 205 -4.16 -1.28 10.94
N ILE A 206 -3.74 -0.23 10.23
CA ILE A 206 -4.08 0.04 8.84
C ILE A 206 -2.87 -0.34 7.98
N LEU A 207 -3.03 -1.25 7.03
CA LEU A 207 -2.02 -1.52 6.02
C LEU A 207 -2.41 -0.92 4.68
N ASP A 208 -1.52 -0.05 4.18
CA ASP A 208 -1.67 0.60 2.89
C ASP A 208 -1.01 -0.26 1.80
N GLU A 209 -1.83 -0.95 1.03
CA GLU A 209 -1.42 -1.79 -0.10
C GLU A 209 -1.72 -1.17 -1.46
N ILE A 210 -1.96 0.14 -1.52
CA ILE A 210 -2.27 0.82 -2.78
C ILE A 210 -1.18 0.62 -3.84
N MET A 211 0.11 0.60 -3.44
CA MET A 211 1.23 0.38 -4.36
C MET A 211 1.70 -1.07 -4.41
N CYS A 212 1.85 -1.70 -3.26
CA CYS A 212 2.48 -3.01 -3.13
C CYS A 212 1.50 -4.19 -3.19
N GLY A 213 0.18 -3.93 -3.15
CA GLY A 213 -0.86 -4.95 -3.17
C GLY A 213 -1.19 -5.50 -4.56
N SER A 214 -2.31 -6.22 -4.64
CA SER A 214 -2.86 -6.83 -5.87
C SER A 214 -1.83 -7.67 -6.63
N GLY A 215 -1.03 -8.46 -5.93
CA GLY A 215 -0.01 -9.32 -6.52
C GLY A 215 1.31 -8.65 -6.91
N ARG A 216 1.45 -7.32 -6.83
CA ARG A 216 2.63 -6.56 -7.28
C ARG A 216 3.95 -7.07 -6.70
N VAL A 217 3.98 -7.34 -5.39
CA VAL A 217 5.18 -7.84 -4.70
C VAL A 217 5.34 -9.36 -4.77
N GLY A 218 4.44 -10.08 -5.47
CA GLY A 218 4.51 -11.52 -5.59
C GLY A 218 4.59 -12.23 -4.23
N PRO A 219 3.63 -12.03 -3.33
CA PRO A 219 3.70 -12.59 -1.98
C PRO A 219 3.90 -14.10 -2.03
N ARG A 220 4.73 -14.64 -1.13
CA ARG A 220 5.10 -16.06 -1.11
C ARG A 220 3.97 -16.91 -0.55
N PRO A 221 3.69 -18.07 -1.14
CA PRO A 221 2.72 -19.02 -0.60
C PRO A 221 3.12 -19.51 0.79
N SER A 222 2.12 -19.81 1.61
CA SER A 222 2.26 -20.45 2.91
C SER A 222 1.12 -21.44 3.14
N ALA A 223 1.21 -22.27 4.17
CA ALA A 223 0.10 -23.16 4.53
C ALA A 223 -1.19 -22.40 4.82
N ARG A 224 -1.09 -21.17 5.35
CA ARG A 224 -2.23 -20.29 5.63
C ARG A 224 -2.79 -19.61 4.40
N TYR A 225 -1.93 -19.26 3.44
CA TYR A 225 -2.27 -18.57 2.20
C TYR A 225 -1.57 -19.27 1.02
N PRO A 226 -2.17 -20.35 0.48
CA PRO A 226 -1.55 -21.11 -0.61
C PRO A 226 -1.51 -20.34 -1.93
N LYS A 227 -2.45 -19.42 -2.16
CA LYS A 227 -2.52 -18.51 -3.31
C LYS A 227 -2.64 -17.06 -2.84
N PRO A 228 -1.58 -16.47 -2.26
CA PRO A 228 -1.65 -15.13 -1.71
C PRO A 228 -1.71 -14.07 -2.81
N LEU A 229 -2.53 -13.02 -2.60
CA LEU A 229 -2.65 -11.86 -3.47
C LEU A 229 -2.12 -10.58 -2.81
N HIS A 230 -2.34 -10.46 -1.50
CA HIS A 230 -2.05 -9.27 -0.73
C HIS A 230 -0.66 -9.33 -0.11
N ALA A 231 0.05 -8.20 -0.03
CA ALA A 231 1.39 -8.14 0.51
C ALA A 231 1.45 -8.62 1.99
N TRP A 232 0.42 -8.34 2.79
CA TRP A 232 0.34 -8.79 4.17
C TRP A 232 0.22 -10.31 4.35
N GLN A 233 -0.16 -11.04 3.28
CA GLN A 233 -0.21 -12.52 3.28
C GLN A 233 1.19 -13.16 3.13
N ASP A 234 2.21 -12.38 2.72
CA ASP A 234 3.60 -12.87 2.68
C ASP A 234 4.07 -13.21 4.10
N PRO A 235 4.77 -14.35 4.30
CA PRO A 235 5.30 -14.73 5.60
C PRO A 235 6.19 -13.70 6.29
N SER A 236 6.84 -12.79 5.55
CA SER A 236 7.65 -11.72 6.13
C SER A 236 6.82 -10.60 6.77
N VAL A 237 5.56 -10.46 6.41
CA VAL A 237 4.59 -9.54 7.04
C VAL A 237 3.72 -10.29 8.04
N GLY A 238 3.16 -11.43 7.65
CA GLY A 238 2.59 -12.49 8.50
C GLY A 238 1.42 -12.13 9.42
N ILE A 239 0.88 -10.91 9.35
CA ILE A 239 -0.18 -10.42 10.23
C ILE A 239 -1.45 -10.07 9.45
N VAL A 240 -2.59 -10.07 10.10
CA VAL A 240 -3.86 -9.59 9.53
C VAL A 240 -4.09 -8.16 10.02
N PRO A 241 -4.26 -7.18 9.10
CA PRO A 241 -4.61 -5.82 9.50
C PRO A 241 -6.07 -5.71 9.96
N ASP A 242 -6.40 -4.64 10.67
CA ASP A 242 -7.79 -4.31 10.99
C ASP A 242 -8.48 -3.63 9.80
N LEU A 243 -7.73 -2.77 9.09
CA LEU A 243 -8.13 -2.11 7.86
C LEU A 243 -7.00 -2.24 6.84
N MET A 244 -7.34 -2.37 5.57
CA MET A 244 -6.38 -2.28 4.48
C MET A 244 -6.91 -1.40 3.36
N THR A 245 -6.00 -0.71 2.65
CA THR A 245 -6.34 0.08 1.48
C THR A 245 -5.74 -0.52 0.22
N MET A 246 -6.47 -0.47 -0.88
CA MET A 246 -6.08 -0.97 -2.18
C MET A 246 -6.34 0.09 -3.26
N GLY A 247 -5.61 0.02 -4.36
CA GLY A 247 -5.79 0.91 -5.50
C GLY A 247 -4.90 0.46 -6.66
N LYS A 248 -4.59 1.33 -7.58
CA LYS A 248 -3.67 1.09 -8.70
C LYS A 248 -3.88 -0.29 -9.37
N GLY A 249 -3.16 -1.32 -8.91
CA GLY A 249 -3.27 -2.71 -9.38
C GLY A 249 -4.67 -3.31 -9.21
N LEU A 250 -5.51 -2.76 -8.35
CA LEU A 250 -6.90 -3.19 -8.20
C LEU A 250 -7.66 -3.07 -9.52
N GLY A 251 -7.55 -1.94 -10.20
CA GLY A 251 -8.24 -1.67 -11.46
C GLY A 251 -7.33 -1.74 -12.71
N GLY A 252 -6.03 -2.02 -12.54
CA GLY A 252 -5.07 -2.15 -13.65
C GLY A 252 -4.91 -0.91 -14.54
N GLY A 253 -5.44 0.25 -14.12
CA GLY A 253 -5.43 1.49 -14.90
C GLY A 253 -6.63 1.67 -15.85
N PHE A 254 -7.52 0.68 -15.97
CA PHE A 254 -8.68 0.77 -16.86
C PHE A 254 -9.75 1.74 -16.38
N GLN A 255 -9.96 1.83 -15.06
CA GLN A 255 -10.88 2.79 -14.44
C GLN A 255 -10.30 3.30 -13.12
N PRO A 256 -10.60 4.56 -12.74
CA PRO A 256 -10.28 5.07 -11.41
C PRO A 256 -11.04 4.26 -10.34
N ILE A 257 -10.31 3.51 -9.53
CA ILE A 257 -10.88 2.74 -8.43
C ILE A 257 -9.84 2.51 -7.34
N ALA A 258 -10.30 2.54 -6.10
CA ALA A 258 -9.61 2.09 -4.92
C ALA A 258 -10.60 1.48 -3.93
N ALA A 259 -10.10 0.85 -2.88
CA ALA A 259 -10.95 0.25 -1.87
C ALA A 259 -10.31 0.37 -0.48
N MET A 260 -11.14 0.48 0.55
CA MET A 260 -10.83 0.20 1.93
C MET A 260 -11.56 -1.07 2.33
N LEU A 261 -10.83 -2.05 2.88
CA LEU A 261 -11.39 -3.27 3.43
C LEU A 261 -11.28 -3.26 4.96
N ALA A 262 -12.33 -3.73 5.63
CA ALA A 262 -12.39 -3.85 7.08
C ALA A 262 -12.57 -5.30 7.51
N ASN A 263 -11.88 -5.71 8.58
CA ASN A 263 -12.02 -7.05 9.15
C ASN A 263 -13.29 -7.19 10.03
N ASN A 264 -13.59 -8.41 10.47
CA ASN A 264 -14.78 -8.70 11.29
C ASN A 264 -14.79 -7.88 12.59
N ARG A 265 -13.63 -7.69 13.25
CA ARG A 265 -13.55 -6.91 14.50
C ARG A 265 -14.10 -5.49 14.34
N VAL A 266 -13.77 -4.84 13.22
CA VAL A 266 -14.24 -3.48 12.92
C VAL A 266 -15.73 -3.52 12.55
N VAL A 267 -16.12 -4.42 11.65
CA VAL A 267 -17.49 -4.52 11.15
C VAL A 267 -18.48 -4.85 12.26
N GLU A 268 -18.14 -5.74 13.20
CA GLU A 268 -19.00 -6.09 14.32
C GLU A 268 -19.32 -4.91 15.24
N VAL A 269 -18.34 -4.03 15.49
CA VAL A 269 -18.56 -2.84 16.32
C VAL A 269 -19.56 -1.90 15.64
N LEU A 270 -19.38 -1.61 14.36
CA LEU A 270 -20.30 -0.77 13.60
C LEU A 270 -21.71 -1.39 13.51
N SER A 271 -21.78 -2.71 13.30
CA SER A 271 -23.07 -3.42 13.19
C SER A 271 -23.86 -3.40 14.50
N LYS A 272 -23.17 -3.34 15.64
CA LYS A 272 -23.80 -3.22 16.97
C LYS A 272 -24.06 -1.77 17.35
N GLY A 273 -23.41 -0.82 16.70
CA GLY A 273 -23.57 0.61 16.87
C GLY A 273 -24.60 1.20 15.90
N THR A 274 -24.17 2.12 15.05
CA THR A 274 -25.05 2.81 14.06
C THR A 274 -25.51 1.93 12.91
N GLY A 275 -24.85 0.79 12.67
CA GLY A 275 -25.13 -0.10 11.53
C GLY A 275 -24.61 0.42 10.19
N SER A 276 -23.99 1.61 10.14
CA SER A 276 -23.55 2.23 8.90
C SER A 276 -22.24 2.99 9.06
N PHE A 277 -21.49 3.11 7.96
CA PHE A 277 -20.30 3.94 7.90
C PHE A 277 -20.66 5.39 7.55
N SER A 278 -20.37 6.33 8.47
CA SER A 278 -20.64 7.77 8.30
C SER A 278 -19.67 8.44 7.34
N HIS A 279 -19.56 7.90 6.13
CA HIS A 279 -18.73 8.39 5.05
C HIS A 279 -19.30 7.97 3.70
N GLY A 280 -19.14 8.80 2.68
CA GLY A 280 -19.59 8.50 1.36
C GLY A 280 -19.18 9.57 0.35
N GLN A 281 -19.28 9.21 -0.93
CA GLN A 281 -19.08 10.11 -2.05
C GLN A 281 -19.96 9.70 -3.23
N THR A 282 -20.24 10.64 -4.13
CA THR A 282 -21.17 10.45 -5.25
C THR A 282 -20.83 9.23 -6.11
N TYR A 283 -19.56 9.00 -6.39
CA TYR A 283 -19.10 7.93 -7.28
C TYR A 283 -18.54 6.70 -6.54
N GLN A 284 -18.79 6.57 -5.23
CA GLN A 284 -18.42 5.33 -4.52
C GLN A 284 -19.11 4.12 -5.17
N ALA A 285 -18.37 3.00 -5.26
CA ALA A 285 -18.86 1.76 -5.86
C ALA A 285 -19.42 1.92 -7.29
N HIS A 286 -18.85 2.83 -8.09
CA HIS A 286 -19.27 3.07 -9.47
C HIS A 286 -19.28 1.75 -10.27
N PRO A 287 -20.41 1.35 -10.89
CA PRO A 287 -20.54 0.03 -11.52
C PRO A 287 -19.48 -0.29 -12.57
N LEU A 288 -19.15 0.68 -13.45
CA LEU A 288 -18.11 0.50 -14.46
C LEU A 288 -16.72 0.29 -13.82
N ALA A 289 -16.38 1.06 -12.79
CA ALA A 289 -15.11 0.93 -12.11
C ALA A 289 -14.99 -0.42 -11.38
N CYS A 290 -16.08 -0.85 -10.72
CA CYS A 290 -16.14 -2.17 -10.08
C CYS A 290 -16.08 -3.32 -11.10
N ARG A 291 -16.74 -3.21 -12.25
CA ARG A 291 -16.70 -4.23 -13.31
C ARG A 291 -15.30 -4.35 -13.92
N ALA A 292 -14.64 -3.23 -14.22
CA ALA A 292 -13.26 -3.23 -14.71
C ALA A 292 -12.31 -3.90 -13.71
N ALA A 293 -12.40 -3.51 -12.43
CA ALA A 293 -11.57 -4.08 -11.38
C ALA A 293 -11.82 -5.57 -11.18
N LEU A 294 -13.07 -6.00 -11.18
CA LEU A 294 -13.42 -7.42 -11.07
C LEU A 294 -12.78 -8.24 -12.19
N GLU A 295 -12.85 -7.78 -13.42
CA GLU A 295 -12.24 -8.48 -14.56
C GLU A 295 -10.71 -8.51 -14.45
N VAL A 296 -10.08 -7.40 -14.05
CA VAL A 296 -8.63 -7.36 -13.78
C VAL A 296 -8.24 -8.39 -12.71
N GLN A 297 -8.97 -8.45 -11.59
CA GLN A 297 -8.66 -9.40 -10.51
C GLN A 297 -8.91 -10.86 -10.93
N ARG A 298 -9.92 -11.13 -11.77
CA ARG A 298 -10.14 -12.46 -12.35
C ARG A 298 -8.96 -12.89 -13.21
N ILE A 299 -8.49 -12.03 -14.12
CA ILE A 299 -7.32 -12.31 -14.96
C ILE A 299 -6.08 -12.59 -14.11
N ILE A 300 -5.82 -11.79 -13.08
CA ILE A 300 -4.70 -12.02 -12.17
C ILE A 300 -4.75 -13.42 -11.56
N GLN A 301 -5.93 -13.89 -11.20
CA GLN A 301 -6.15 -15.21 -10.59
C GLN A 301 -6.12 -16.34 -11.60
N GLU A 302 -6.84 -16.20 -12.72
CA GLU A 302 -7.02 -17.24 -13.74
C GLU A 302 -5.70 -17.54 -14.49
N ASP A 303 -4.92 -16.50 -14.80
CA ASP A 303 -3.62 -16.62 -15.46
C ASP A 303 -2.45 -16.85 -14.49
N ASP A 304 -2.72 -17.03 -13.18
CA ASP A 304 -1.73 -17.19 -12.11
C ASP A 304 -0.60 -16.13 -12.17
N LEU A 305 -0.99 -14.87 -12.40
CA LEU A 305 -0.02 -13.78 -12.61
C LEU A 305 0.85 -13.53 -11.38
N VAL A 306 0.40 -13.86 -10.16
CA VAL A 306 1.19 -13.71 -8.94
C VAL A 306 2.39 -14.68 -8.94
N SER A 307 2.24 -15.89 -9.44
CA SER A 307 3.36 -16.83 -9.63
C SER A 307 4.36 -16.31 -10.68
N ASN A 308 3.85 -15.75 -11.78
CA ASN A 308 4.68 -15.11 -12.79
C ASN A 308 5.46 -13.90 -12.19
N VAL A 309 4.80 -13.05 -11.38
CA VAL A 309 5.46 -11.93 -10.68
C VAL A 309 6.62 -12.44 -9.81
N ARG A 310 6.45 -13.55 -9.10
CA ARG A 310 7.53 -14.16 -8.30
C ARG A 310 8.70 -14.62 -9.17
N ALA A 311 8.40 -15.30 -10.26
CA ALA A 311 9.42 -15.84 -11.17
C ALA A 311 10.20 -14.71 -11.87
N GLN A 312 9.50 -13.77 -12.49
CA GLN A 312 10.11 -12.63 -13.17
C GLN A 312 10.80 -11.67 -12.19
N GLY A 313 10.25 -11.50 -10.98
CA GLY A 313 10.86 -10.71 -9.93
C GLY A 313 12.21 -11.28 -9.46
N LYS A 314 12.32 -12.61 -9.31
CA LYS A 314 13.62 -13.25 -9.02
C LYS A 314 14.64 -13.04 -10.14
N LEU A 315 14.19 -13.18 -11.39
CA LEU A 315 15.04 -12.93 -12.57
C LEU A 315 15.51 -11.48 -12.59
N LEU A 316 14.59 -10.54 -12.46
CA LEU A 316 14.91 -9.10 -12.46
C LEU A 316 15.87 -8.74 -11.33
N GLY A 317 15.59 -9.17 -10.09
CA GLY A 317 16.46 -8.89 -8.95
C GLY A 317 17.87 -9.40 -9.16
N ARG A 318 18.03 -10.64 -9.69
CA ARG A 318 19.35 -11.19 -10.06
C ARG A 318 20.04 -10.33 -11.12
N LEU A 319 19.33 -9.97 -12.21
CA LEU A 319 19.92 -9.16 -13.28
C LEU A 319 20.35 -7.77 -12.79
N LEU A 320 19.53 -7.12 -11.94
CA LEU A 320 19.88 -5.84 -11.34
C LEU A 320 21.15 -5.97 -10.47
N GLN A 321 21.24 -7.02 -9.64
CA GLN A 321 22.42 -7.26 -8.82
C GLN A 321 23.66 -7.54 -9.70
N ASP A 322 23.55 -8.44 -10.67
CA ASP A 322 24.66 -8.84 -11.54
C ASP A 322 25.21 -7.65 -12.36
N LYS A 323 24.31 -6.78 -12.85
CA LYS A 323 24.70 -5.66 -13.73
C LYS A 323 25.07 -4.39 -12.99
N LEU A 324 24.44 -4.09 -11.86
CA LEU A 324 24.51 -2.78 -11.23
C LEU A 324 25.19 -2.79 -9.86
N SER A 325 25.29 -3.94 -9.16
CA SER A 325 25.82 -3.95 -7.80
C SER A 325 27.27 -3.50 -7.68
N LYS A 326 28.06 -3.62 -8.75
CA LYS A 326 29.47 -3.18 -8.79
C LYS A 326 29.65 -1.72 -9.22
N HIS A 327 28.60 -1.05 -9.65
CA HIS A 327 28.68 0.33 -10.08
C HIS A 327 29.02 1.25 -8.90
N PRO A 328 29.99 2.20 -9.04
CA PRO A 328 30.44 3.04 -7.93
C PRO A 328 29.37 3.95 -7.34
N HIS A 329 28.33 4.25 -8.12
CA HIS A 329 27.23 5.12 -7.71
C HIS A 329 25.92 4.36 -7.40
N VAL A 330 25.94 3.04 -7.30
CA VAL A 330 24.79 2.25 -6.86
C VAL A 330 25.01 1.78 -5.43
N GLY A 331 24.31 2.43 -4.50
CA GLY A 331 24.42 2.17 -3.06
C GLY A 331 23.57 0.96 -2.64
N ASN A 332 22.34 0.87 -3.14
CA ASN A 332 21.43 -0.21 -2.77
C ASN A 332 20.50 -0.62 -3.91
N ILE A 333 20.24 -1.90 -4.05
CA ILE A 333 19.25 -2.49 -4.94
C ILE A 333 18.33 -3.32 -4.07
N ARG A 334 17.05 -2.98 -4.05
CA ARG A 334 16.07 -3.58 -3.15
C ARG A 334 14.71 -3.74 -3.83
N GLY A 335 13.92 -4.67 -3.33
CA GLY A 335 12.57 -4.89 -3.84
C GLY A 335 12.06 -6.28 -3.58
N GLN A 336 10.84 -6.53 -4.05
CA GLN A 336 10.16 -7.81 -3.98
C GLN A 336 9.19 -7.97 -5.14
N GLY A 337 9.12 -9.15 -5.74
CA GLY A 337 8.32 -9.38 -6.95
C GLY A 337 8.74 -8.46 -8.09
N LEU A 338 7.76 -7.77 -8.69
CA LEU A 338 8.01 -6.77 -9.73
C LEU A 338 7.86 -5.33 -9.15
N PHE A 339 8.48 -5.10 -7.98
CA PHE A 339 8.47 -3.83 -7.27
C PHE A 339 9.89 -3.57 -6.74
N TRP A 340 10.72 -2.83 -7.53
CA TRP A 340 12.14 -2.65 -7.30
C TRP A 340 12.53 -1.19 -7.23
N GLY A 341 13.55 -0.90 -6.43
CA GLY A 341 14.19 0.41 -6.30
C GLY A 341 15.71 0.29 -6.40
N ILE A 342 16.32 1.28 -7.03
CA ILE A 342 17.78 1.45 -7.11
C ILE A 342 18.09 2.78 -6.44
N GLU A 343 18.96 2.74 -5.44
CA GLU A 343 19.42 3.94 -4.74
C GLU A 343 20.77 4.35 -5.29
N PHE A 344 20.84 5.59 -5.80
CA PHE A 344 22.08 6.19 -6.28
C PHE A 344 22.75 6.99 -5.18
N VAL A 345 24.05 6.85 -5.07
CA VAL A 345 24.91 7.50 -4.07
C VAL A 345 26.09 8.15 -4.77
N GLU A 346 26.57 9.27 -4.24
CA GLU A 346 27.78 9.91 -4.72
C GLU A 346 29.03 9.09 -4.34
N ASP A 347 29.03 8.57 -3.13
CA ASP A 347 30.06 7.68 -2.59
C ASP A 347 29.42 6.41 -2.03
N LYS A 348 29.83 5.28 -2.57
CA LYS A 348 29.30 3.98 -2.18
C LYS A 348 29.82 3.48 -0.84
N GLU A 349 31.03 3.84 -0.44
CA GLU A 349 31.64 3.39 0.81
C GLU A 349 30.98 4.05 2.01
N THR A 350 30.72 5.34 1.91
CA THR A 350 30.03 6.11 2.95
C THR A 350 28.52 6.07 2.83
N GLY A 351 27.99 5.69 1.66
CA GLY A 351 26.57 5.79 1.34
C GLY A 351 26.07 7.22 1.19
N SER A 352 26.95 8.21 1.01
CA SER A 352 26.60 9.61 0.88
C SER A 352 25.72 9.84 -0.35
N PRO A 353 24.56 10.52 -0.21
CA PRO A 353 23.70 10.83 -1.35
C PRO A 353 24.34 11.88 -2.26
N PHE A 354 23.92 11.90 -3.52
CA PHE A 354 24.19 13.04 -4.39
C PHE A 354 23.54 14.33 -3.85
N ASP A 355 24.11 15.48 -4.20
CA ASP A 355 23.42 16.75 -4.00
C ASP A 355 22.03 16.68 -4.66
N PRO A 356 20.94 16.93 -3.92
CA PRO A 356 19.59 16.92 -4.46
C PRO A 356 19.39 17.82 -5.69
N ALA A 357 20.13 18.92 -5.77
CA ALA A 357 20.08 19.85 -6.92
C ALA A 357 20.50 19.19 -8.25
N ARG A 358 21.32 18.13 -8.21
CA ARG A 358 21.73 17.36 -9.41
C ARG A 358 20.60 16.52 -10.02
N ASN A 359 19.57 16.19 -9.24
CA ASN A 359 18.41 15.41 -9.69
C ASN A 359 18.74 14.14 -10.51
N VAL A 360 19.81 13.44 -10.11
CA VAL A 360 20.42 12.28 -10.83
C VAL A 360 19.39 11.22 -11.21
N ALA A 361 18.44 10.92 -10.33
CA ALA A 361 17.41 9.93 -10.60
C ALA A 361 16.49 10.33 -11.78
N MET A 362 16.21 11.62 -11.96
CA MET A 362 15.44 12.11 -13.11
C MET A 362 16.24 12.08 -14.39
N GLU A 363 17.53 12.48 -14.34
CA GLU A 363 18.42 12.39 -15.51
C GLU A 363 18.51 10.96 -16.03
N ILE A 364 18.67 9.98 -15.12
CA ILE A 364 18.69 8.55 -15.50
C ILE A 364 17.34 8.10 -16.07
N HIS A 365 16.21 8.59 -15.50
CA HIS A 365 14.90 8.28 -16.01
C HIS A 365 14.68 8.83 -17.42
N GLU A 366 15.03 10.09 -17.66
CA GLU A 366 14.93 10.76 -18.96
C GLU A 366 15.80 10.08 -20.02
N LEU A 367 17.07 9.76 -19.69
CA LEU A 367 17.94 8.98 -20.56
C LEU A 367 17.38 7.58 -20.85
N GLY A 368 16.77 6.96 -19.85
CA GLY A 368 16.08 5.68 -19.99
C GLY A 368 14.91 5.79 -20.97
N GLU A 369 14.05 6.79 -20.86
CA GLU A 369 12.92 7.01 -21.78
C GLU A 369 13.37 7.17 -23.23
N LEU A 370 14.44 7.91 -23.49
CA LEU A 370 15.01 8.12 -24.83
C LEU A 370 15.49 6.81 -25.50
N HIS A 371 16.03 5.88 -24.71
CA HIS A 371 16.58 4.60 -25.20
C HIS A 371 15.59 3.44 -25.17
N TRP A 372 14.52 3.53 -24.37
CA TRP A 372 13.62 2.42 -24.04
C TRP A 372 12.32 2.44 -24.83
N TRP A 373 12.05 3.42 -25.67
CA TRP A 373 10.84 3.52 -26.49
C TRP A 373 10.56 2.25 -27.29
N ASN A 374 11.58 1.45 -27.61
CA ASN A 374 11.47 0.17 -28.30
C ASN A 374 11.34 -1.06 -27.37
N VAL A 375 11.62 -0.94 -26.06
CA VAL A 375 11.60 -2.05 -25.08
C VAL A 375 10.33 -2.01 -24.22
N TRP A 376 9.66 -0.87 -24.14
CA TRP A 376 8.45 -0.66 -23.34
C TRP A 376 7.26 -1.57 -23.69
N ARG A 377 7.27 -2.17 -24.87
CA ARG A 377 6.25 -3.14 -25.28
C ARG A 377 6.34 -4.50 -24.54
N LEU A 378 7.41 -4.78 -23.82
CA LEU A 378 7.68 -6.10 -23.25
C LEU A 378 7.72 -6.20 -21.72
N PHE A 379 7.96 -5.10 -20.97
CA PHE A 379 8.12 -5.18 -19.50
C PHE A 379 7.60 -3.94 -18.76
N SER A 380 6.41 -4.05 -18.20
CA SER A 380 5.89 -3.04 -17.24
C SER A 380 6.42 -3.29 -15.81
N THR A 381 7.71 -3.11 -15.62
CA THR A 381 8.34 -3.20 -14.29
C THR A 381 8.45 -1.80 -13.71
N ILE A 382 7.95 -1.61 -12.48
CA ILE A 382 8.13 -0.36 -11.76
C ILE A 382 9.51 -0.40 -11.10
N ILE A 383 10.46 0.33 -11.68
CA ILE A 383 11.74 0.64 -11.06
C ILE A 383 11.62 2.05 -10.50
N PHE A 384 11.64 2.19 -9.18
CA PHE A 384 11.78 3.50 -8.56
C PHE A 384 13.27 3.84 -8.52
N LEU A 385 13.63 4.89 -9.24
CA LEU A 385 14.88 5.56 -9.02
C LEU A 385 14.67 6.46 -7.79
N ASP A 386 15.41 6.16 -6.73
CA ASP A 386 15.22 6.86 -5.47
C ASP A 386 15.55 8.34 -5.63
N ARG A 387 14.56 9.18 -5.45
CA ARG A 387 14.74 10.60 -5.22
C ARG A 387 15.04 10.77 -3.73
N SER A 388 16.19 10.28 -3.29
CA SER A 388 16.55 10.38 -1.90
C SER A 388 16.59 11.82 -1.45
N MET A 389 15.72 12.12 -0.53
CA MET A 389 15.78 13.24 0.40
C MET A 389 15.77 14.64 -0.23
N CYS A 390 14.70 15.01 -0.92
CA CYS A 390 14.23 16.40 -0.87
C CYS A 390 13.22 16.58 0.25
#